data_63ea1a128dfe36aaab001b1571bd4425
#
_entry.id   63ea1a128dfe36aaab001b1571bd4425
#
_cell.length_a   1.000
_cell.length_b   1.000
_cell.length_c   1.000
_cell.angle_alpha   90.00
_cell.angle_beta   90.00
_cell.angle_gamma   90.00
#
_symmetry.space_group_name_H-M   'P 1'
#
loop_
_entity.id
_entity.type
_entity.pdbx_description
1 polymer ?
#
loop_
_entity_poly.entity_id
_entity_poly.type
_entity_poly.pdbx_seq_one_letter_code
_entity_poly.pdbx_strand_id
1 'polypeptide(L)'
;MLNIISLGAGVQSSTMALMAAHGEITPMPDCAIFADTQAEPKSVYTWLDRLEKQLPFPVHRVTRGDLADHGLRVIRSKKSGNLYQKNLIPLFVLGKDGSKGILPRKCTSEYK
;
A
#
# COMPACT_ATOMS: atom_id res chain seq x y z
N MET A 1 -7.94 -7.09 23.96
CA MET A 1 -7.97 -7.23 22.48
C MET A 1 -7.07 -6.17 21.87
N LEU A 2 -6.26 -6.54 20.90
CA LEU A 2 -5.36 -5.61 20.20
C LEU A 2 -6.13 -4.90 19.09
N ASN A 3 -6.11 -3.56 19.10
CA ASN A 3 -6.75 -2.73 18.08
C ASN A 3 -5.68 -2.11 17.19
N ILE A 4 -5.74 -2.40 15.89
CA ILE A 4 -4.74 -1.99 14.92
C ILE A 4 -5.41 -1.25 13.76
N ILE A 5 -4.80 -0.13 13.33
CA ILE A 5 -5.19 0.55 12.09
C ILE A 5 -4.25 0.12 10.96
N SER A 6 -4.83 -0.33 9.86
CA SER A 6 -4.08 -0.50 8.61
C SER A 6 -3.98 0.86 7.93
N LEU A 7 -2.78 1.43 7.94
CA LEU A 7 -2.53 2.79 7.46
C LEU A 7 -1.92 2.76 6.07
N GLY A 8 -2.67 3.20 5.07
CA GLY A 8 -2.17 3.28 3.70
C GLY A 8 -1.56 4.63 3.32
N ALA A 9 -1.52 5.57 4.26
CA ALA A 9 -1.06 6.96 4.07
C ALA A 9 -1.86 7.74 3.00
N GLY A 10 -3.02 7.23 2.60
CA GLY A 10 -3.97 7.94 1.76
C GLY A 10 -4.89 8.85 2.59
N VAL A 11 -5.78 9.58 1.91
CA VAL A 11 -6.69 10.53 2.57
C VAL A 11 -7.60 9.84 3.59
N GLN A 12 -8.20 8.71 3.21
CA GLN A 12 -9.17 8.02 4.05
C GLN A 12 -8.53 7.42 5.31
N SER A 13 -7.44 6.67 5.16
CA SER A 13 -6.77 6.04 6.29
C SER A 13 -6.10 7.06 7.21
N SER A 14 -5.55 8.12 6.65
CA SER A 14 -4.98 9.22 7.44
C SER A 14 -6.06 9.95 8.24
N THR A 15 -7.22 10.21 7.63
CA THR A 15 -8.37 10.82 8.32
C THR A 15 -8.83 9.94 9.47
N MET A 16 -8.97 8.63 9.25
CA MET A 16 -9.40 7.69 10.29
C MET A 16 -8.39 7.68 11.46
N ALA A 17 -7.10 7.69 11.17
CA ALA A 17 -6.06 7.72 12.20
C ALA A 17 -6.13 9.01 13.04
N LEU A 18 -6.33 10.15 12.40
CA LEU A 18 -6.47 11.43 13.10
C LEU A 18 -7.75 11.50 13.92
N MET A 19 -8.86 10.98 13.42
CA MET A 19 -10.10 10.89 14.17
C MET A 19 -9.94 10.02 15.41
N ALA A 20 -9.25 8.90 15.30
CA ALA A 20 -8.94 8.04 16.44
C ALA A 20 -8.04 8.75 17.45
N ALA A 21 -7.05 9.51 16.99
CA ALA A 21 -6.15 10.28 17.85
C ALA A 21 -6.90 11.37 18.63
N HIS A 22 -7.93 11.97 18.03
CA HIS A 22 -8.75 12.99 18.67
C HIS A 22 -9.92 12.44 19.50
N GLY A 23 -10.04 11.11 19.60
CA GLY A 23 -11.07 10.47 20.39
C GLY A 23 -12.43 10.37 19.71
N GLU A 24 -12.54 10.70 18.43
CA GLU A 24 -13.80 10.60 17.68
C GLU A 24 -14.15 9.16 17.30
N ILE A 25 -13.14 8.30 17.27
CA ILE A 25 -13.30 6.85 17.05
C ILE A 25 -12.79 6.12 18.29
N THR A 26 -13.59 5.23 18.84
CA THR A 26 -13.23 4.46 20.03
C THR A 26 -13.44 2.96 19.77
N PRO A 27 -12.62 2.08 20.40
CA PRO A 27 -11.48 2.39 21.28
C PRO A 27 -10.29 2.95 20.50
N MET A 28 -9.39 3.66 21.21
CA MET A 28 -8.15 4.15 20.59
C MET A 28 -7.29 2.97 20.17
N PRO A 29 -6.73 2.98 18.94
CA PRO A 29 -5.85 1.91 18.49
C PRO A 29 -4.58 1.78 19.33
N ASP A 30 -4.09 0.55 19.46
CA ASP A 30 -2.81 0.30 20.13
C ASP A 30 -1.63 0.65 19.23
N CYS A 31 -1.79 0.50 17.92
CA CYS A 31 -0.78 0.89 16.95
C CYS A 31 -1.40 1.02 15.55
N ALA A 32 -0.62 1.57 14.63
CA ALA A 32 -0.94 1.57 13.21
C ALA A 32 0.16 0.82 12.45
N ILE A 33 -0.19 0.14 11.36
CA ILE A 33 0.76 -0.58 10.52
C ILE A 33 0.70 0.01 9.12
N PHE A 34 1.84 0.47 8.63
CA PHE A 34 2.03 0.92 7.26
C PHE A 34 2.79 -0.13 6.47
N ALA A 35 2.15 -0.68 5.44
CA ALA A 35 2.79 -1.64 4.53
C ALA A 35 3.54 -0.86 3.45
N ASP A 36 4.86 -0.81 3.56
CA ASP A 36 5.72 -0.07 2.65
C ASP A 36 6.05 -0.90 1.42
N THR A 37 5.63 -0.43 0.25
CA THR A 37 5.95 -1.07 -1.03
C THR A 37 7.34 -0.69 -1.53
N GLN A 38 8.01 0.29 -0.89
CA GLN A 38 9.28 0.90 -1.30
C GLN A 38 9.21 1.58 -2.68
N ALA A 39 8.02 1.70 -3.25
CA ALA A 39 7.77 2.30 -4.56
C ALA A 39 6.76 3.45 -4.50
N GLU A 40 6.49 3.98 -3.31
CA GLU A 40 5.60 5.12 -3.15
C GLU A 40 6.32 6.43 -3.47
N PRO A 41 5.59 7.48 -3.90
CA PRO A 41 6.19 8.81 -4.09
C PRO A 41 6.78 9.37 -2.80
N LYS A 42 7.82 10.20 -2.91
CA LYS A 42 8.45 10.83 -1.75
C LYS A 42 7.47 11.63 -0.89
N SER A 43 6.46 12.24 -1.52
CA SER A 43 5.42 12.99 -0.81
C SER A 43 4.63 12.12 0.18
N VAL A 44 4.44 10.84 -0.14
CA VAL A 44 3.76 9.89 0.75
C VAL A 44 4.59 9.66 2.01
N TYR A 45 5.89 9.45 1.88
CA TYR A 45 6.78 9.24 3.03
C TYR A 45 6.91 10.50 3.89
N THR A 46 6.99 11.67 3.28
CA THR A 46 7.01 12.95 3.99
C THR A 46 5.71 13.16 4.79
N TRP A 47 4.58 12.86 4.17
CA TRP A 47 3.28 12.93 4.83
C TRP A 47 3.19 11.93 5.99
N LEU A 48 3.66 10.70 5.79
CA LEU A 48 3.65 9.68 6.82
C LEU A 48 4.49 10.10 8.03
N ASP A 49 5.67 10.71 7.82
CA ASP A 49 6.51 11.22 8.89
C ASP A 49 5.79 12.30 9.71
N ARG A 50 5.07 13.20 9.05
CA ARG A 50 4.28 14.23 9.73
C ARG A 50 3.11 13.63 10.49
N LEU A 51 2.41 12.70 9.89
CA LEU A 51 1.26 12.04 10.50
C LEU A 51 1.68 11.28 11.76
N GLU A 52 2.77 10.54 11.68
CA GLU A 52 3.31 9.75 12.79
C GLU A 52 3.57 10.60 14.04
N LYS A 53 4.06 11.83 13.84
CA LYS A 53 4.33 12.77 14.94
C LYS A 53 3.07 13.27 15.63
N GLN A 54 1.93 13.25 14.95
CA GLN A 54 0.64 13.72 15.46
C GLN A 54 -0.17 12.62 16.15
N LEU A 55 0.21 11.36 15.96
CA LEU A 55 -0.53 10.23 16.51
C LEU A 55 0.01 9.85 17.89
N PRO A 56 -0.88 9.56 18.86
CA PRO A 56 -0.47 9.14 20.20
C PRO A 56 -0.08 7.67 20.27
N PHE A 57 -0.26 6.92 19.21
CA PHE A 57 0.10 5.52 19.13
C PHE A 57 1.21 5.31 18.08
N PRO A 58 2.03 4.24 18.21
CA PRO A 58 3.14 4.02 17.29
C PRO A 58 2.67 3.59 15.90
N VAL A 59 3.44 3.98 14.88
CA VAL A 59 3.26 3.53 13.50
C VAL A 59 4.41 2.61 13.14
N HIS A 60 4.09 1.35 12.87
CA HIS A 60 5.07 0.35 12.45
C HIS A 60 5.12 0.27 10.92
N ARG A 61 6.31 0.41 10.37
CA ARG A 61 6.53 0.28 8.92
C ARG A 61 7.02 -1.12 8.62
N VAL A 62 6.26 -1.87 7.81
CA VAL A 62 6.61 -3.22 7.41
C VAL A 62 6.74 -3.27 5.89
N THR A 63 7.59 -4.14 5.37
CA THR A 63 7.81 -4.24 3.93
C THR A 63 8.01 -5.68 3.52
N ARG A 64 7.56 -6.00 2.29
CA ARG A 64 7.85 -7.26 1.62
C ARG A 64 9.00 -7.11 0.60
N GLY A 65 9.48 -5.88 0.40
CA GLY A 65 10.50 -5.56 -0.58
C GLY A 65 10.05 -4.48 -1.55
N ASP A 66 10.89 -4.16 -2.52
CA ASP A 66 10.62 -3.13 -3.50
C ASP A 66 9.62 -3.63 -4.55
N LEU A 67 8.43 -3.02 -4.60
CA LEU A 67 7.38 -3.36 -5.54
C LEU A 67 7.84 -3.18 -7.00
N ALA A 68 8.56 -2.10 -7.29
CA ALA A 68 9.02 -1.83 -8.64
C ALA A 68 10.05 -2.87 -9.10
N ASP A 69 11.01 -3.23 -8.24
CA ASP A 69 11.99 -4.27 -8.55
C ASP A 69 11.32 -5.62 -8.80
N HIS A 70 10.42 -6.03 -7.89
CA HIS A 70 9.69 -7.30 -8.03
C HIS A 70 8.79 -7.31 -9.27
N GLY A 71 8.16 -6.17 -9.59
CA GLY A 71 7.28 -6.04 -10.75
C GLY A 71 8.01 -6.09 -12.09
N LEU A 72 9.30 -5.72 -12.11
CA LEU A 72 10.13 -5.76 -13.31
C LEU A 72 10.81 -7.10 -13.53
N ARG A 73 10.79 -7.99 -12.56
CA ARG A 73 11.40 -9.32 -12.69
C ARG A 73 10.63 -10.20 -13.64
N VAL A 74 11.36 -10.89 -14.52
CA VAL A 74 10.81 -11.93 -15.38
C VAL A 74 10.85 -13.27 -14.64
N ILE A 75 9.73 -13.96 -14.58
CA ILE A 75 9.57 -15.21 -13.85
C ILE A 75 9.23 -16.32 -14.86
N ARG A 76 9.82 -17.50 -14.67
CA ARG A 76 9.48 -18.67 -15.47
C ARG A 76 8.34 -19.45 -14.79
N SER A 77 7.28 -19.69 -15.53
CA SER A 77 6.16 -20.48 -15.03
C SER A 77 6.56 -21.94 -14.79
N LYS A 78 6.24 -22.47 -13.62
CA LYS A 78 6.50 -23.87 -13.29
C LYS A 78 5.60 -24.83 -14.08
N LYS A 79 4.41 -24.36 -14.52
CA LYS A 79 3.45 -25.18 -15.26
C LYS A 79 3.76 -25.25 -16.74
N SER A 80 4.04 -24.12 -17.37
CA SER A 80 4.19 -24.01 -18.84
C SER A 80 5.63 -23.80 -19.28
N GLY A 81 6.53 -23.45 -18.38
CA GLY A 81 7.91 -23.07 -18.71
C GLY A 81 8.04 -21.69 -19.37
N ASN A 82 6.93 -20.98 -19.61
CA ASN A 82 6.94 -19.67 -20.25
C ASN A 82 7.42 -18.60 -19.27
N LEU A 83 8.10 -17.58 -19.81
CA LEU A 83 8.51 -16.40 -19.05
C LEU A 83 7.33 -15.44 -18.91
N TYR A 84 7.18 -14.84 -17.73
CA TYR A 84 6.15 -13.84 -17.47
C TYR A 84 6.59 -12.85 -16.41
N GLN A 85 5.90 -11.70 -16.35
CA GLN A 85 6.04 -10.72 -15.28
C GLN A 85 4.73 -10.59 -14.51
N LYS A 86 4.82 -10.41 -13.21
CA LYS A 86 3.63 -10.13 -12.39
C LYS A 86 3.22 -8.67 -12.53
N ASN A 87 1.92 -8.44 -12.68
CA ASN A 87 1.36 -7.09 -12.66
C ASN A 87 1.22 -6.59 -11.21
N LEU A 88 2.31 -6.14 -10.63
CA LEU A 88 2.32 -5.63 -9.25
C LEU A 88 1.97 -4.14 -9.19
N ILE A 89 2.30 -3.40 -10.24
CA ILE A 89 2.08 -1.95 -10.34
C ILE A 89 0.76 -1.72 -11.06
N PRO A 90 -0.10 -0.78 -10.59
CA PRO A 90 -1.32 -0.45 -11.30
C PRO A 90 -1.00 0.23 -12.64
N LEU A 91 -1.46 -0.38 -13.74
CA LEU A 91 -1.25 0.10 -15.10
C LEU A 91 -2.59 0.23 -15.82
N PHE A 92 -2.76 1.35 -16.55
CA PHE A 92 -3.91 1.54 -17.42
C PHE A 92 -3.55 1.11 -18.84
N VAL A 93 -4.51 0.52 -19.52
CA VAL A 93 -4.35 0.11 -20.92
C VAL A 93 -5.43 0.73 -21.77
N LEU A 94 -5.10 0.91 -23.05
CA LEU A 94 -6.05 1.38 -24.06
C LEU A 94 -6.53 0.19 -24.88
N GLY A 95 -7.85 -0.07 -24.89
CA GLY A 95 -8.44 -1.11 -25.70
C GLY A 95 -8.42 -0.77 -27.20
N LYS A 96 -8.63 -1.77 -28.04
CA LYS A 96 -8.67 -1.59 -29.51
C LYS A 96 -9.78 -0.64 -29.96
N ASP A 97 -10.84 -0.52 -29.18
CA ASP A 97 -11.97 0.37 -29.40
C ASP A 97 -11.78 1.77 -28.80
N GLY A 98 -10.59 2.05 -28.26
CA GLY A 98 -10.29 3.33 -27.59
C GLY A 98 -10.72 3.39 -26.13
N SER A 99 -11.32 2.34 -25.59
CA SER A 99 -11.70 2.29 -24.17
C SER A 99 -10.47 2.21 -23.27
N LYS A 100 -10.59 2.80 -22.06
CA LYS A 100 -9.54 2.72 -21.06
C LYS A 100 -9.87 1.61 -20.06
N GLY A 101 -8.86 0.81 -19.73
CA GLY A 101 -8.98 -0.23 -18.74
C GLY A 101 -7.79 -0.22 -17.80
N ILE A 102 -7.89 -0.97 -16.70
CA ILE A 102 -6.80 -1.16 -15.77
C ILE A 102 -6.41 -2.64 -15.75
N LEU A 103 -5.11 -2.92 -15.83
CA LEU A 103 -4.63 -4.28 -15.67
C LEU A 103 -4.80 -4.75 -14.23
N PRO A 104 -5.01 -6.07 -14.00
CA PRO A 104 -5.06 -6.60 -12.64
C PRO A 104 -3.81 -6.19 -11.86
N ARG A 105 -4.03 -5.61 -10.68
CA ARG A 105 -2.94 -5.12 -9.83
C ARG A 105 -2.78 -6.01 -8.61
N LYS A 106 -1.55 -6.35 -8.30
CA LYS A 106 -1.19 -7.21 -7.18
C LYS A 106 -0.59 -6.45 -6.00
N CYS A 107 -0.38 -5.14 -6.12
CA CYS A 107 0.23 -4.35 -5.05
C CYS A 107 -0.58 -4.43 -3.75
N THR A 108 -1.91 -4.36 -3.82
CA THR A 108 -2.78 -4.44 -2.65
C THR A 108 -2.79 -5.84 -2.04
N SER A 109 -2.88 -6.88 -2.88
CA SER A 109 -2.99 -8.26 -2.40
C SER A 109 -1.67 -8.83 -1.89
N GLU A 110 -0.53 -8.39 -2.42
CA GLU A 110 0.78 -8.95 -2.09
C GLU A 110 1.63 -8.05 -1.18
N TYR A 111 1.41 -6.72 -1.18
CA TYR A 111 2.27 -5.75 -0.47
C TYR A 111 1.54 -4.91 0.56
N LYS A 112 0.25 -4.73 0.41
CA LYS A 112 -0.59 -3.94 1.31
C LYS A 112 -1.61 -4.81 2.01
#